data_9a27d3bc253164532f44b9b76c338c94
#
_entry.id   9a27d3bc253164532f44b9b76c338c94
#
_cell.length_a   1.000
_cell.length_b   1.000
_cell.length_c   1.000
_cell.angle_alpha   90.00
_cell.angle_beta   90.00
_cell.angle_gamma   90.00
#
_symmetry.space_group_name_H-M   'P 1'
#
loop_
_entity.id
_entity.type
_entity.pdbx_description
1 polymer ?
#
loop_
_entity_poly.entity_id
_entity_poly.type
_entity_poly.pdbx_seq_one_letter_code
_entity_poly.pdbx_strand_id
1 'polypeptide(L)'
;LEVLEIGGGIPHGLIFNTWKRDNNFIKKLTYIEADMLHTDFVEWFCKKESIVFDKKIFIASKTPTIENIDFNFVFAKDIFEHLENPSKLIDDLISNTKSKKTLLCLDLEHKGGVTVDHINPNLPILKEKLINNNFNVIKKFEEVEIWEKI
;
A
#
# COMPACT_ATOMS: atom_id res chain seq x y z
N LEU A 1 -2.05 -8.13 12.35
CA LEU A 1 -2.24 -7.95 10.90
C LEU A 1 -1.00 -8.41 10.14
N GLU A 2 -1.23 -8.86 8.92
CA GLU A 2 -0.23 -9.01 7.87
C GLU A 2 -0.40 -7.83 6.92
N VAL A 3 0.56 -6.92 6.95
CA VAL A 3 0.49 -5.64 6.25
C VAL A 3 1.35 -5.69 5.00
N LEU A 4 0.80 -5.23 3.88
CA LEU A 4 1.54 -4.89 2.68
C LEU A 4 1.55 -3.36 2.57
N GLU A 5 2.71 -2.76 2.61
CA GLU A 5 2.86 -1.33 2.39
C GLU A 5 3.66 -1.08 1.11
N ILE A 6 3.15 -0.19 0.25
CA ILE A 6 3.69 0.06 -1.09
C ILE A 6 3.96 1.55 -1.24
N GLY A 7 5.22 1.91 -1.42
CA GLY A 7 5.66 3.30 -1.56
C GLY A 7 5.50 4.12 -0.29
N GLY A 8 5.72 5.42 -0.40
CA GLY A 8 5.43 6.35 0.69
C GLY A 8 6.56 6.58 1.70
N GLY A 9 7.76 6.08 1.45
CA GLY A 9 8.93 6.36 2.30
C GLY A 9 8.86 5.62 3.64
N ILE A 10 8.81 6.34 4.77
CA ILE A 10 8.72 5.70 6.08
C ILE A 10 7.32 5.12 6.30
N PRO A 11 7.18 3.81 6.57
CA PRO A 11 5.88 3.16 6.67
C PRO A 11 5.00 3.76 7.76
N HIS A 12 3.86 4.30 7.36
CA HIS A 12 2.91 4.91 8.27
C HIS A 12 2.29 3.89 9.24
N GLY A 13 2.08 2.67 8.78
CA GLY A 13 1.56 1.59 9.62
C GLY A 13 2.47 1.25 10.80
N LEU A 14 3.79 1.32 10.63
CA LEU A 14 4.75 1.10 11.70
C LEU A 14 4.72 2.22 12.75
N ILE A 15 4.57 3.47 12.33
CA ILE A 15 4.48 4.61 13.25
C ILE A 15 3.25 4.46 14.13
N PHE A 16 2.13 4.02 13.57
CA PHE A 16 0.90 3.77 14.33
C PHE A 16 1.05 2.66 15.36
N ASN A 17 1.81 1.60 15.05
CA ASN A 17 2.00 0.48 15.96
C ASN A 17 2.79 0.86 17.21
N THR A 18 3.73 1.80 17.10
CA THR A 18 4.53 2.30 18.23
C THR A 18 3.77 3.25 19.15
N TRP A 19 2.84 4.00 18.61
CA TRP A 19 2.06 4.97 19.39
C TRP A 19 0.99 4.31 20.25
N LYS A 20 0.39 3.24 19.77
CA LYS A 20 -0.52 2.42 20.58
C LYS A 20 0.28 1.31 21.26
N ARG A 21 0.83 1.60 22.42
CA ARG A 21 1.63 0.70 23.28
C ARG A 21 0.98 -0.64 23.62
N ASP A 22 -0.17 -0.96 23.10
CA ASP A 22 -0.91 -2.21 23.31
C ASP A 22 -0.80 -3.13 22.11
N ASN A 23 0.22 -4.01 22.18
CA ASN A 23 0.27 -5.31 21.52
C ASN A 23 0.44 -5.35 20.00
N ASN A 24 1.57 -5.86 19.55
CA ASN A 24 1.80 -6.68 18.32
C ASN A 24 0.65 -6.74 17.30
N PHE A 25 0.09 -5.57 16.96
CA PHE A 25 -1.02 -5.46 16.02
C PHE A 25 -0.55 -5.88 14.62
N ILE A 26 0.66 -5.45 14.23
CA ILE A 26 1.32 -5.89 13.00
C ILE A 26 2.22 -7.05 13.37
N LYS A 27 1.91 -8.22 12.81
CA LYS A 27 2.71 -9.46 12.97
C LYS A 27 3.75 -9.61 11.87
N LYS A 28 3.39 -9.16 10.67
CA LYS A 28 4.24 -9.21 9.48
C LYS A 28 4.05 -7.93 8.67
N LEU A 29 5.15 -7.34 8.24
CA LEU A 29 5.19 -6.25 7.28
C LEU A 29 5.93 -6.72 6.03
N THR A 30 5.25 -6.70 4.88
CA THR A 30 5.89 -6.74 3.58
C THR A 30 5.94 -5.32 3.05
N TYR A 31 7.14 -4.82 2.82
CA TYR A 31 7.38 -3.44 2.42
C TYR A 31 7.96 -3.39 1.00
N ILE A 32 7.26 -2.70 0.10
CA ILE A 32 7.66 -2.53 -1.30
C ILE A 32 7.99 -1.06 -1.51
N GLU A 33 9.27 -0.75 -1.78
CA GLU A 33 9.75 0.62 -1.90
C GLU A 33 10.76 0.76 -3.04
N ALA A 34 10.80 1.93 -3.64
CA ALA A 34 11.78 2.28 -4.65
C ALA A 34 13.09 2.83 -4.06
N ASP A 35 13.03 3.46 -2.90
CA ASP A 35 14.17 4.09 -2.24
C ASP A 35 14.79 3.16 -1.19
N MET A 36 16.06 2.83 -1.38
CA MET A 36 16.79 1.93 -0.49
C MET A 36 17.16 2.55 0.87
N LEU A 37 17.30 3.86 0.96
CA LEU A 37 17.74 4.52 2.20
C LEU A 37 16.71 4.35 3.34
N HIS A 38 15.43 4.38 3.02
CA HIS A 38 14.39 4.19 4.01
C HIS A 38 14.25 2.72 4.45
N THR A 39 14.60 1.77 3.59
CA THR A 39 14.41 0.34 3.88
C THR A 39 15.28 -0.16 5.04
N ASP A 40 16.49 0.35 5.19
CA ASP A 40 17.38 -0.06 6.28
C ASP A 40 16.86 0.42 7.64
N PHE A 41 16.31 1.62 7.69
CA PHE A 41 15.64 2.12 8.90
C PHE A 41 14.42 1.27 9.27
N VAL A 42 13.59 0.94 8.27
CA VAL A 42 12.40 0.11 8.47
C VAL A 42 12.78 -1.28 8.97
N GLU A 43 13.80 -1.89 8.40
CA GLU A 43 14.32 -3.20 8.82
C GLU A 43 14.82 -3.18 10.27
N TRP A 44 15.61 -2.17 10.63
CA TRP A 44 16.08 -1.98 12.01
C TRP A 44 14.90 -1.84 12.98
N PHE A 45 13.90 -1.03 12.60
CA PHE A 45 12.73 -0.78 13.42
C PHE A 45 11.88 -2.04 13.61
N CYS A 46 11.60 -2.78 12.53
CA CYS A 46 10.85 -4.04 12.60
C CYS A 46 11.56 -5.07 13.50
N LYS A 47 12.88 -5.16 13.40
CA LYS A 47 13.69 -6.03 14.27
C LYS A 47 13.56 -5.63 15.74
N LYS A 48 13.62 -4.33 16.04
CA LYS A 48 13.46 -3.80 17.41
C LYS A 48 12.09 -4.14 18.01
N GLU A 49 11.03 -4.05 17.20
CA GLU A 49 9.65 -4.29 17.63
C GLU A 49 9.19 -5.76 17.45
N SER A 50 10.10 -6.66 17.10
CA SER A 50 9.81 -8.09 16.87
C SER A 50 8.75 -8.34 15.79
N ILE A 51 8.72 -7.50 14.75
CA ILE A 51 7.84 -7.62 13.58
C ILE A 51 8.57 -8.43 12.52
N VAL A 52 7.91 -9.44 11.95
CA VAL A 52 8.44 -10.16 10.78
C VAL A 52 8.45 -9.21 9.59
N PHE A 53 9.64 -8.98 9.03
CA PHE A 53 9.86 -8.02 7.95
C PHE A 53 10.32 -8.71 6.68
N ASP A 54 9.66 -8.39 5.58
CA ASP A 54 10.05 -8.77 4.22
C ASP A 54 10.10 -7.52 3.35
N LYS A 55 11.17 -7.32 2.60
CA LYS A 55 11.36 -6.15 1.73
C LYS A 55 11.47 -6.55 0.28
N LYS A 56 10.82 -5.76 -0.59
CA LYS A 56 10.98 -5.83 -2.04
C LYS A 56 11.34 -4.44 -2.56
N ILE A 57 12.41 -4.38 -3.33
CA ILE A 57 12.84 -3.12 -3.97
C ILE A 57 12.43 -3.15 -5.43
N PHE A 58 11.86 -2.06 -5.92
CA PHE A 58 11.54 -1.89 -7.32
C PHE A 58 12.20 -0.64 -7.92
N ILE A 59 12.27 -0.57 -9.22
CA ILE A 59 12.83 0.60 -9.92
C ILE A 59 11.78 1.73 -9.86
N ALA A 60 12.19 2.90 -9.42
CA ALA A 60 11.34 4.10 -9.39
C ALA A 60 10.62 4.30 -10.74
N SER A 61 9.38 4.72 -10.72
CA SER A 61 8.45 4.83 -11.84
C SER A 61 7.96 3.51 -12.46
N LYS A 62 8.62 2.38 -12.25
CA LYS A 62 8.12 1.07 -12.66
C LYS A 62 7.05 0.59 -11.70
N THR A 63 6.12 -0.22 -12.23
CA THR A 63 5.07 -0.82 -11.41
C THR A 63 5.62 -2.05 -10.68
N PRO A 64 5.59 -2.08 -9.34
CA PRO A 64 6.00 -3.26 -8.59
C PRO A 64 5.06 -4.44 -8.86
N THR A 65 5.58 -5.65 -8.75
CA THR A 65 4.80 -6.89 -8.87
C THR A 65 4.46 -7.43 -7.50
N ILE A 66 3.18 -7.77 -7.28
CA ILE A 66 2.68 -8.37 -6.04
C ILE A 66 2.32 -9.83 -6.34
N GLU A 67 3.32 -10.70 -6.29
CA GLU A 67 3.11 -12.13 -6.49
C GLU A 67 3.43 -12.89 -5.22
N ASN A 68 2.53 -13.82 -4.85
CA ASN A 68 2.72 -14.70 -3.69
C ASN A 68 2.96 -13.98 -2.37
N ILE A 69 2.32 -12.82 -2.18
CA ILE A 69 2.35 -12.08 -0.93
C ILE A 69 1.01 -12.29 -0.22
N ASP A 70 1.07 -12.83 1.00
CA ASP A 70 -0.11 -12.90 1.86
C ASP A 70 -0.23 -11.59 2.65
N PHE A 71 -1.42 -11.01 2.61
CA PHE A 71 -1.78 -9.80 3.35
C PHE A 71 -3.27 -9.79 3.67
N ASN A 72 -3.62 -9.07 4.73
CA ASN A 72 -5.00 -8.75 5.06
C ASN A 72 -5.24 -7.24 5.24
N PHE A 73 -4.16 -6.45 5.16
CA PHE A 73 -4.22 -5.00 5.10
C PHE A 73 -3.18 -4.47 4.10
N VAL A 74 -3.62 -3.59 3.21
CA VAL A 74 -2.73 -2.88 2.27
C VAL A 74 -2.75 -1.41 2.59
N PHE A 75 -1.57 -0.78 2.57
CA PHE A 75 -1.44 0.65 2.60
C PHE A 75 -0.63 1.11 1.37
N ALA A 76 -1.24 1.95 0.53
CA ALA A 76 -0.59 2.53 -0.63
C ALA A 76 -1.06 3.99 -0.79
N LYS A 77 -0.20 4.91 -0.38
CA LYS A 77 -0.45 6.34 -0.42
C LYS A 77 0.64 7.05 -1.22
N ASP A 78 0.25 8.06 -2.00
CA ASP A 78 1.15 8.86 -2.84
C ASP A 78 2.07 7.99 -3.72
N ILE A 79 1.51 6.95 -4.37
CA ILE A 79 2.28 6.01 -5.21
C ILE A 79 1.71 5.85 -6.62
N PHE A 80 0.38 5.78 -6.76
CA PHE A 80 -0.25 5.39 -8.04
C PHE A 80 0.04 6.38 -9.17
N GLU A 81 0.14 7.66 -8.88
CA GLU A 81 0.45 8.73 -9.82
C GLU A 81 1.89 8.67 -10.35
N HIS A 82 2.78 8.01 -9.63
CA HIS A 82 4.19 7.85 -9.99
C HIS A 82 4.48 6.57 -10.80
N LEU A 83 3.50 5.66 -10.91
CA LEU A 83 3.71 4.37 -11.57
C LEU A 83 3.46 4.44 -13.07
N GLU A 84 4.26 3.73 -13.84
CA GLU A 84 4.09 3.55 -15.29
C GLU A 84 2.75 2.85 -15.61
N ASN A 85 2.35 1.88 -14.80
CA ASN A 85 1.09 1.15 -14.97
C ASN A 85 0.37 0.91 -13.64
N PRO A 86 -0.27 1.93 -13.06
CA PRO A 86 -0.99 1.79 -11.80
C PRO A 86 -2.16 0.80 -11.88
N SER A 87 -2.75 0.62 -13.08
CA SER A 87 -3.82 -0.34 -13.30
C SER A 87 -3.37 -1.79 -13.05
N LYS A 88 -2.12 -2.13 -13.43
CA LYS A 88 -1.54 -3.44 -13.13
C LYS A 88 -1.39 -3.67 -11.63
N LEU A 89 -0.96 -2.65 -10.88
CA LEU A 89 -0.85 -2.76 -9.43
C LEU A 89 -2.22 -3.07 -8.79
N ILE A 90 -3.29 -2.41 -9.24
CA ILE A 90 -4.65 -2.70 -8.77
C ILE A 90 -5.06 -4.15 -9.14
N ASP A 91 -4.75 -4.64 -10.35
CA ASP A 91 -5.03 -6.02 -10.74
C ASP A 91 -4.31 -7.03 -9.83
N ASP A 92 -3.04 -6.76 -9.55
CA ASP A 92 -2.24 -7.60 -8.67
C ASP A 92 -2.82 -7.61 -7.24
N LEU A 93 -3.25 -6.45 -6.70
CA LEU A 93 -3.92 -6.35 -5.40
C LEU A 93 -5.24 -7.15 -5.38
N ILE A 94 -6.10 -6.96 -6.38
CA ILE A 94 -7.37 -7.67 -6.50
C ILE A 94 -7.14 -9.19 -6.54
N SER A 95 -6.21 -9.64 -7.36
CA SER A 95 -5.91 -11.06 -7.57
C SER A 95 -5.34 -11.73 -6.32
N ASN A 96 -4.54 -11.00 -5.54
CA ASN A 96 -3.95 -11.51 -4.30
C ASN A 96 -4.86 -11.35 -3.08
N THR A 97 -6.01 -10.65 -3.20
CA THR A 97 -6.99 -10.53 -2.12
C THR A 97 -7.77 -11.82 -1.96
N LYS A 98 -7.32 -12.68 -1.06
CA LYS A 98 -7.90 -14.02 -0.81
C LYS A 98 -9.11 -13.99 0.14
N SER A 99 -9.23 -12.98 0.97
CA SER A 99 -10.24 -12.89 2.03
C SER A 99 -11.17 -11.68 1.85
N LYS A 100 -12.47 -11.88 2.13
CA LYS A 100 -13.43 -10.76 2.26
C LYS A 100 -13.12 -9.78 3.39
N LYS A 101 -12.19 -10.15 4.30
CA LYS A 101 -11.74 -9.29 5.40
C LYS A 101 -10.48 -8.48 5.07
N THR A 102 -10.03 -8.53 3.82
CA THR A 102 -8.87 -7.74 3.39
C THR A 102 -9.29 -6.30 3.17
N LEU A 103 -8.57 -5.39 3.80
CA LEU A 103 -8.77 -3.96 3.66
C LEU A 103 -7.65 -3.34 2.80
N LEU A 104 -8.06 -2.55 1.81
CA LEU A 104 -7.14 -1.78 0.99
C LEU A 104 -7.29 -0.30 1.36
N CYS A 105 -6.24 0.28 1.91
CA CYS A 105 -6.15 1.70 2.24
C CYS A 105 -5.34 2.39 1.14
N LEU A 106 -6.05 3.04 0.21
CA LEU A 106 -5.48 3.55 -1.04
C LEU A 106 -5.75 5.05 -1.19
N ASP A 107 -4.77 5.77 -1.70
CA ASP A 107 -4.94 7.12 -2.21
C ASP A 107 -5.14 7.06 -3.73
N LEU A 108 -6.39 7.24 -4.17
CA LEU A 108 -6.81 7.22 -5.57
C LEU A 108 -7.43 8.56 -6.00
N GLU A 109 -7.26 9.60 -5.19
CA GLU A 109 -7.73 10.97 -5.47
C GLU A 109 -6.58 11.96 -5.31
N HIS A 110 -5.74 12.06 -6.32
CA HIS A 110 -4.72 13.08 -6.29
C HIS A 110 -5.34 14.48 -6.47
N LYS A 111 -5.30 15.32 -5.44
CA LYS A 111 -5.77 16.72 -5.46
C LYS A 111 -4.65 17.74 -5.67
N GLY A 112 -3.41 17.29 -5.66
CA GLY A 112 -2.24 18.14 -5.93
C GLY A 112 -2.12 18.55 -7.40
N GLY A 113 -1.38 19.61 -7.66
CA GLY A 113 -0.98 19.97 -9.03
C GLY A 113 -0.12 18.88 -9.67
N VAL A 114 -0.21 18.74 -10.99
CA VAL A 114 0.67 17.83 -11.73
C VAL A 114 2.10 18.28 -11.54
N THR A 115 2.92 17.47 -10.90
CA THR A 115 4.37 17.66 -10.81
C THR A 115 5.06 16.88 -11.92
N VAL A 116 6.33 17.18 -12.17
CA VAL A 116 7.13 16.48 -13.20
C VAL A 116 7.27 14.97 -12.93
N ASP A 117 7.00 14.54 -11.71
CA ASP A 117 7.12 13.15 -11.27
C ASP A 117 5.81 12.35 -11.45
N HIS A 118 4.70 13.03 -11.76
CA HIS A 118 3.41 12.37 -11.97
C HIS A 118 3.31 11.86 -13.42
N ILE A 119 3.43 10.57 -13.57
CA ILE A 119 3.43 9.90 -14.88
C ILE A 119 2.00 9.58 -15.34
N ASN A 120 1.10 9.30 -14.39
CA ASN A 120 -0.24 8.81 -14.72
C ASN A 120 -1.33 9.46 -13.86
N PRO A 121 -1.98 10.54 -14.35
CA PRO A 121 -3.00 11.26 -13.60
C PRO A 121 -4.40 10.60 -13.63
N ASN A 122 -4.59 9.51 -14.38
CA ASN A 122 -5.93 8.90 -14.57
C ASN A 122 -6.31 7.92 -13.46
N LEU A 123 -6.26 8.40 -12.22
CA LEU A 123 -6.58 7.58 -11.03
C LEU A 123 -8.08 7.18 -10.92
N PRO A 124 -9.07 7.96 -11.41
CA PRO A 124 -10.49 7.55 -11.30
C PRO A 124 -10.81 6.19 -11.92
N ILE A 125 -10.12 5.79 -12.99
CA ILE A 125 -10.32 4.48 -13.62
C ILE A 125 -9.95 3.31 -12.68
N LEU A 126 -9.06 3.55 -11.71
CA LEU A 126 -8.65 2.54 -10.74
C LEU A 126 -9.78 2.23 -9.75
N LYS A 127 -10.60 3.25 -9.41
CA LYS A 127 -11.78 3.08 -8.55
C LYS A 127 -12.84 2.23 -9.24
N GLU A 128 -13.13 2.53 -10.51
CA GLU A 128 -14.08 1.73 -11.30
C GLU A 128 -13.65 0.26 -11.33
N LYS A 129 -12.36 0.01 -11.45
CA LYS A 129 -11.81 -1.34 -11.46
C LYS A 129 -12.03 -2.07 -10.14
N LEU A 130 -11.84 -1.41 -9.01
CA LEU A 130 -12.14 -1.97 -7.70
C LEU A 130 -13.63 -2.29 -7.54
N ILE A 131 -14.51 -1.35 -7.92
CA ILE A 131 -15.97 -1.53 -7.86
C ILE A 131 -16.40 -2.73 -8.69
N ASN A 132 -15.89 -2.86 -9.93
CA ASN A 132 -16.21 -3.96 -10.83
C ASN A 132 -15.70 -5.33 -10.31
N ASN A 133 -14.79 -5.34 -9.33
CA ASN A 133 -14.30 -6.54 -8.67
C ASN A 133 -14.83 -6.72 -7.23
N ASN A 134 -16.01 -6.16 -6.96
CA ASN A 134 -16.75 -6.28 -5.70
C ASN A 134 -16.02 -5.67 -4.48
N PHE A 135 -15.32 -4.57 -4.67
CA PHE A 135 -14.83 -3.77 -3.57
C PHE A 135 -15.71 -2.54 -3.36
N ASN A 136 -15.98 -2.24 -2.10
CA ASN A 136 -16.72 -1.04 -1.70
C ASN A 136 -15.87 -0.16 -0.79
N VAL A 137 -16.03 1.15 -0.92
CA VAL A 137 -15.48 2.10 0.05
C VAL A 137 -16.29 2.02 1.33
N ILE A 138 -15.64 1.63 2.43
CA ILE A 138 -16.24 1.59 3.76
C ILE A 138 -15.92 2.84 4.58
N LYS A 139 -14.84 3.55 4.24
CA LYS A 139 -14.46 4.80 4.89
C LYS A 139 -13.58 5.65 3.99
N LYS A 140 -13.67 6.97 4.16
CA LYS A 140 -12.84 7.95 3.47
C LYS A 140 -12.28 8.95 4.47
N PHE A 141 -11.00 9.29 4.33
CA PHE A 141 -10.28 10.31 5.09
C PHE A 141 -9.52 11.19 4.10
N GLU A 142 -9.98 12.40 3.86
CA GLU A 142 -9.38 13.31 2.88
C GLU A 142 -9.23 12.63 1.50
N GLU A 143 -8.02 12.29 1.10
CA GLU A 143 -7.69 11.64 -0.19
C GLU A 143 -7.60 10.12 -0.09
N VAL A 144 -7.49 9.59 1.14
CA VAL A 144 -7.33 8.15 1.37
C VAL A 144 -8.68 7.47 1.55
N GLU A 145 -8.90 6.41 0.83
CA GLU A 145 -10.10 5.58 0.90
C GLU A 145 -9.77 4.18 1.41
N ILE A 146 -10.64 3.66 2.30
CA ILE A 146 -10.56 2.27 2.74
C ILE A 146 -11.60 1.47 1.99
N TRP A 147 -11.12 0.47 1.26
CA TRP A 147 -11.90 -0.45 0.45
C TRP A 147 -11.93 -1.82 1.09
N GLU A 148 -13.08 -2.47 1.07
CA GLU A 148 -13.30 -3.84 1.55
C GLU A 148 -13.94 -4.67 0.44
N LYS A 149 -13.51 -5.92 0.28
CA LYS A 149 -14.11 -6.87 -0.66
C LYS A 149 -15.41 -7.43 -0.07
N ILE A 150 -16.51 -7.37 -0.82
CA ILE A 150 -17.83 -7.88 -0.41
C ILE A 150 -17.96 -9.39 -0.69
#